data_e90cf9254dccadbb7622f69c35a9cd53
#
_entry.id   e90cf9254dccadbb7622f69c35a9cd53
#
_cell.length_a   1.000
_cell.length_b   1.000
_cell.length_c   1.000
_cell.angle_alpha   90.00
_cell.angle_beta   90.00
_cell.angle_gamma   90.00
#
_symmetry.space_group_name_H-M   'P 1'
#
loop_
_entity.id
_entity.type
_entity.pdbx_description
1 polymer ?
#
loop_
_entity_poly.entity_id
_entity_poly.type
_entity_poly.pdbx_seq_one_letter_code
_entity_poly.pdbx_strand_id
1 'polypeptide(L)'
;MAALAALEGHEFYYEYLEPTDKLGADVPNPKSHICYGFATHVVILDDEGKVSEVYAAHDSGRVINPIAIQGQIEGGVLMGMGYALTEDWPLKDGVPQAKYGTLGLFRATDIPQIHAIYVEKDEQLPVAYGGKGIGEIATIPTAPAVQNAYHAWDGKLRRSLPLSDTYYSRRAHRD
;
A
#
# COMPACT_ATOMS: atom_id res chain seq x y z
N MET A 1 29.27 -3.12 -10.97
CA MET A 1 30.34 -4.13 -10.79
C MET A 1 31.62 -3.50 -10.27
N ALA A 2 32.20 -2.49 -10.93
CA ALA A 2 33.46 -1.84 -10.48
C ALA A 2 33.38 -1.24 -9.05
N ALA A 3 32.22 -0.62 -8.68
CA ALA A 3 32.02 -0.08 -7.34
C ALA A 3 31.94 -1.16 -6.25
N LEU A 4 31.40 -2.34 -6.57
CA LEU A 4 31.38 -3.48 -5.64
C LEU A 4 32.78 -4.07 -5.45
N ALA A 5 33.54 -4.19 -6.51
CA ALA A 5 34.95 -4.66 -6.44
C ALA A 5 35.83 -3.73 -5.60
N ALA A 6 35.60 -2.42 -5.64
CA ALA A 6 36.30 -1.45 -4.80
C ALA A 6 35.99 -1.55 -3.31
N LEU A 7 34.88 -2.21 -2.96
CA LEU A 7 34.44 -2.43 -1.58
C LEU A 7 34.77 -3.84 -1.08
N GLU A 8 35.36 -4.68 -1.93
CA GLU A 8 35.73 -6.05 -1.56
C GLU A 8 36.77 -6.03 -0.40
N GLY A 9 36.46 -6.81 0.64
CA GLY A 9 37.27 -6.87 1.85
C GLY A 9 37.03 -5.75 2.87
N HIS A 10 36.11 -4.83 2.61
CA HIS A 10 35.67 -3.84 3.58
C HIS A 10 34.46 -4.36 4.36
N GLU A 11 34.47 -4.19 5.67
CA GLU A 11 33.35 -4.46 6.53
C GLU A 11 32.69 -3.12 6.92
N PHE A 12 31.36 -3.05 6.74
CA PHE A 12 30.58 -1.88 7.09
C PHE A 12 29.63 -2.24 8.20
N TYR A 13 29.72 -1.53 9.32
CA TYR A 13 28.77 -1.65 10.43
C TYR A 13 27.96 -0.36 10.57
N TYR A 14 26.66 -0.51 10.71
CA TYR A 14 25.76 0.59 11.02
C TYR A 14 24.67 0.09 11.96
N GLU A 15 24.45 0.82 13.05
CA GLU A 15 23.36 0.57 13.98
C GLU A 15 22.43 1.78 13.97
N TYR A 16 21.15 1.50 13.75
CA TYR A 16 20.09 2.50 13.84
C TYR A 16 19.23 2.21 15.05
N LEU A 17 19.23 3.13 16.00
CA LEU A 17 18.37 3.11 17.17
C LEU A 17 17.82 4.52 17.42
N GLU A 18 16.54 4.69 17.21
CA GLU A 18 15.85 5.93 17.59
C GLU A 18 14.95 5.64 18.79
N PRO A 19 15.20 6.26 19.94
CA PRO A 19 14.40 5.99 21.13
C PRO A 19 12.97 6.51 20.96
N THR A 20 12.03 5.65 21.27
CA THR A 20 10.60 5.97 21.39
C THR A 20 10.15 5.78 22.82
N ASP A 21 9.08 6.47 23.20
CA ASP A 21 8.49 6.30 24.51
C ASP A 21 7.73 4.96 24.58
N LYS A 22 7.69 4.38 25.76
CA LYS A 22 6.93 3.15 25.98
C LYS A 22 5.44 3.39 25.82
N LEU A 23 4.73 2.38 25.37
CA LEU A 23 3.26 2.42 25.29
C LEU A 23 2.69 2.73 26.69
N GLY A 24 1.88 3.78 26.79
CA GLY A 24 1.33 4.26 28.06
C GLY A 24 2.31 5.08 28.92
N ALA A 25 3.38 5.59 28.34
CA ALA A 25 4.28 6.50 29.04
C ALA A 25 3.54 7.73 29.56
N ASP A 26 3.76 8.07 30.82
CA ASP A 26 3.20 9.26 31.46
C ASP A 26 4.07 10.48 31.16
N VAL A 27 4.02 10.91 29.90
CA VAL A 27 4.72 12.10 29.40
C VAL A 27 3.76 12.95 28.56
N PRO A 28 3.89 14.29 28.56
CA PRO A 28 2.91 15.17 27.90
C PRO A 28 2.69 14.92 26.40
N ASN A 29 3.70 14.50 25.69
CA ASN A 29 3.65 14.20 24.25
C ASN A 29 4.52 12.98 23.95
N PRO A 30 4.02 11.75 24.16
CA PRO A 30 4.82 10.56 23.96
C PRO A 30 5.25 10.41 22.50
N LYS A 31 6.54 10.20 22.29
CA LYS A 31 7.13 9.95 20.98
C LYS A 31 6.96 8.47 20.61
N SER A 32 5.87 8.12 19.93
CA SER A 32 5.58 6.74 19.54
C SER A 32 6.12 6.39 18.16
N HIS A 33 6.38 7.40 17.31
CA HIS A 33 6.84 7.24 15.92
C HIS A 33 7.96 8.23 15.61
N ILE A 34 8.79 7.88 14.63
CA ILE A 34 9.97 8.68 14.28
C ILE A 34 9.67 9.58 13.09
N CYS A 35 8.88 9.11 12.16
CA CYS A 35 8.47 9.88 10.99
C CYS A 35 7.03 9.54 10.61
N TYR A 36 6.39 10.50 9.94
CA TYR A 36 5.04 10.36 9.39
C TYR A 36 5.11 10.46 7.87
N GLY A 37 4.57 9.45 7.18
CA GLY A 37 4.37 9.48 5.75
C GLY A 37 2.95 9.92 5.41
N PHE A 38 2.78 10.48 4.21
CA PHE A 38 1.48 10.85 3.66
C PHE A 38 1.31 10.20 2.31
N ALA A 39 0.11 9.76 2.00
CA ALA A 39 -0.18 9.17 0.71
C ALA A 39 -1.58 9.56 0.22
N THR A 40 -1.70 9.71 -1.09
CA THR A 40 -2.97 9.96 -1.77
C THR A 40 -3.06 9.08 -3.00
N HIS A 41 -4.17 8.34 -3.13
CA HIS A 41 -4.45 7.54 -4.31
C HIS A 41 -5.65 8.08 -5.07
N VAL A 42 -5.56 8.02 -6.41
CA VAL A 42 -6.67 8.28 -7.33
C VAL A 42 -6.87 7.03 -8.16
N VAL A 43 -8.09 6.55 -8.22
CA VAL A 43 -8.48 5.35 -8.97
C VAL A 43 -9.38 5.76 -10.11
N ILE A 44 -9.06 5.29 -11.31
CA ILE A 44 -9.84 5.51 -12.53
C ILE A 44 -10.53 4.19 -12.89
N LEU A 45 -11.84 4.26 -13.12
CA LEU A 45 -12.64 3.15 -13.65
C LEU A 45 -12.87 3.36 -15.15
N ASP A 46 -12.95 2.27 -15.89
CA ASP A 46 -13.44 2.27 -17.26
C ASP A 46 -14.97 2.27 -17.30
N ASP A 47 -15.54 2.26 -18.51
CA ASP A 47 -16.99 2.28 -18.73
C ASP A 47 -17.72 1.04 -18.20
N GLU A 48 -17.01 -0.06 -17.95
CA GLU A 48 -17.55 -1.29 -17.37
C GLU A 48 -17.45 -1.31 -15.83
N GLY A 49 -16.76 -0.35 -15.24
CA GLY A 49 -16.45 -0.26 -13.82
C GLY A 49 -15.24 -1.10 -13.39
N LYS A 50 -14.39 -1.50 -14.33
CA LYS A 50 -13.10 -2.12 -14.04
C LYS A 50 -12.08 -1.02 -13.71
N VAL A 51 -11.19 -1.25 -12.74
CA VAL A 51 -10.09 -0.34 -12.47
C VAL A 51 -9.11 -0.38 -13.64
N SER A 52 -8.96 0.74 -14.33
CA SER A 52 -8.05 0.91 -15.47
C SER A 52 -6.70 1.46 -15.04
N GLU A 53 -6.69 2.44 -14.15
CA GLU A 53 -5.47 3.10 -13.68
C GLU A 53 -5.55 3.44 -12.20
N VAL A 54 -4.39 3.44 -11.55
CA VAL A 54 -4.22 3.94 -10.18
C VAL A 54 -3.04 4.89 -10.13
N TYR A 55 -3.27 6.10 -9.67
CA TYR A 55 -2.23 7.08 -9.39
C TYR A 55 -1.96 7.08 -7.89
N ALA A 56 -0.75 6.70 -7.49
CA ALA A 56 -0.36 6.51 -6.10
C ALA A 56 0.77 7.46 -5.72
N ALA A 57 0.42 8.59 -5.10
CA ALA A 57 1.38 9.59 -4.63
C ALA A 57 1.76 9.32 -3.17
N HIS A 58 3.06 9.22 -2.92
CA HIS A 58 3.62 8.89 -1.60
C HIS A 58 4.71 9.86 -1.17
N ASP A 59 4.57 10.41 0.02
CA ASP A 59 5.63 11.08 0.74
C ASP A 59 6.49 10.03 1.45
N SER A 60 7.54 9.62 0.78
CA SER A 60 8.55 8.67 1.25
C SER A 60 9.80 9.36 1.81
N GLY A 61 9.76 10.70 1.97
CA GLY A 61 10.96 11.46 2.19
C GLY A 61 11.92 11.29 1.02
N ARG A 62 13.21 11.21 1.29
CA ARG A 62 14.22 10.99 0.26
C ARG A 62 14.11 9.58 -0.34
N VAL A 63 14.03 9.48 -1.65
CA VAL A 63 14.04 8.21 -2.37
C VAL A 63 15.44 7.64 -2.41
N ILE A 64 15.72 6.61 -1.63
CA ILE A 64 17.05 5.98 -1.56
C ILE A 64 17.23 5.00 -2.73
N ASN A 65 16.21 4.22 -3.05
CA ASN A 65 16.22 3.26 -4.15
C ASN A 65 14.92 3.34 -4.96
N PRO A 66 14.92 4.03 -6.12
CA PRO A 66 13.72 4.22 -6.94
C PRO A 66 13.04 2.92 -7.37
N ILE A 67 13.80 1.89 -7.72
CA ILE A 67 13.23 0.60 -8.17
C ILE A 67 12.54 -0.11 -7.01
N ALA A 68 13.17 -0.12 -5.83
CA ALA A 68 12.59 -0.77 -4.67
C ALA A 68 11.32 -0.07 -4.18
N ILE A 69 11.30 1.27 -4.16
CA ILE A 69 10.12 2.03 -3.74
C ILE A 69 8.97 1.89 -4.74
N GLN A 70 9.26 1.87 -6.03
CA GLN A 70 8.25 1.61 -7.06
C GLN A 70 7.58 0.26 -6.84
N GLY A 71 8.37 -0.80 -6.70
CA GLY A 71 7.83 -2.14 -6.45
C GLY A 71 7.03 -2.23 -5.15
N GLN A 72 7.42 -1.49 -4.11
CA GLN A 72 6.70 -1.42 -2.85
C GLN A 72 5.34 -0.72 -3.00
N ILE A 73 5.29 0.38 -3.75
CA ILE A 73 4.04 1.11 -4.02
C ILE A 73 3.10 0.26 -4.88
N GLU A 74 3.59 -0.31 -5.97
CA GLU A 74 2.79 -1.16 -6.87
C GLU A 74 2.22 -2.38 -6.12
N GLY A 75 3.05 -3.06 -5.33
CA GLY A 75 2.64 -4.19 -4.51
C GLY A 75 1.61 -3.82 -3.45
N GLY A 76 1.79 -2.69 -2.76
CA GLY A 76 0.85 -2.19 -1.76
C GLY A 76 -0.49 -1.78 -2.36
N VAL A 77 -0.49 -1.11 -3.51
CA VAL A 77 -1.71 -0.80 -4.27
C VAL A 77 -2.46 -2.08 -4.62
N LEU A 78 -1.76 -3.08 -5.15
CA LEU A 78 -2.38 -4.35 -5.53
C LEU A 78 -3.00 -5.08 -4.33
N MET A 79 -2.31 -5.11 -3.19
CA MET A 79 -2.87 -5.66 -1.94
C MET A 79 -4.12 -4.90 -1.50
N GLY A 80 -4.10 -3.57 -1.53
CA GLY A 80 -5.24 -2.74 -1.18
C GLY A 80 -6.43 -2.91 -2.13
N MET A 81 -6.18 -3.13 -3.41
CA MET A 81 -7.22 -3.47 -4.40
C MET A 81 -7.84 -4.83 -4.11
N GLY A 82 -7.02 -5.84 -3.83
CA GLY A 82 -7.49 -7.16 -3.44
C GLY A 82 -8.43 -7.09 -2.25
N TYR A 83 -8.00 -6.42 -1.19
CA TYR A 83 -8.79 -6.18 0.01
C TYR A 83 -10.10 -5.44 -0.27
N ALA A 84 -10.08 -4.46 -1.17
CA ALA A 84 -11.25 -3.68 -1.52
C ALA A 84 -12.27 -4.45 -2.39
N LEU A 85 -11.84 -5.33 -3.27
CA LEU A 85 -12.65 -5.78 -4.40
C LEU A 85 -12.89 -7.28 -4.47
N THR A 86 -11.93 -8.11 -4.07
CA THR A 86 -11.95 -9.53 -4.41
C THR A 86 -11.62 -10.48 -3.27
N GLU A 87 -10.84 -10.04 -2.28
CA GLU A 87 -10.40 -10.92 -1.22
C GLU A 87 -11.47 -11.06 -0.15
N ASP A 88 -11.83 -12.30 0.17
CA ASP A 88 -12.75 -12.62 1.24
C ASP A 88 -12.16 -13.74 2.12
N TRP A 89 -12.31 -13.58 3.42
CA TRP A 89 -11.85 -14.52 4.43
C TRP A 89 -13.02 -14.96 5.33
N PRO A 90 -13.96 -15.75 4.78
CA PRO A 90 -15.12 -16.16 5.53
C PRO A 90 -14.75 -17.05 6.71
N LEU A 91 -15.30 -16.74 7.87
CA LEU A 91 -15.15 -17.51 9.11
C LEU A 91 -16.47 -18.13 9.50
N LYS A 92 -16.44 -19.37 9.96
CA LYS A 92 -17.55 -20.02 10.64
C LYS A 92 -17.09 -20.48 12.01
N ASP A 93 -17.68 -19.96 13.06
CA ASP A 93 -17.32 -20.25 14.45
C ASP A 93 -15.82 -20.04 14.74
N GLY A 94 -15.22 -19.00 14.16
CA GLY A 94 -13.79 -18.68 14.26
C GLY A 94 -12.89 -19.53 13.36
N VAL A 95 -13.42 -20.45 12.58
CA VAL A 95 -12.66 -21.33 11.68
C VAL A 95 -12.73 -20.81 10.24
N PRO A 96 -11.58 -20.57 9.56
CA PRO A 96 -11.55 -20.16 8.15
C PRO A 96 -12.24 -21.18 7.25
N GLN A 97 -13.11 -20.70 6.35
CA GLN A 97 -13.80 -21.52 5.37
C GLN A 97 -13.14 -21.45 3.98
N ALA A 98 -12.38 -20.40 3.72
CA ALA A 98 -11.64 -20.28 2.47
C ALA A 98 -10.43 -21.22 2.46
N LYS A 99 -10.16 -21.82 1.30
CA LYS A 99 -8.93 -22.59 1.04
C LYS A 99 -7.90 -21.69 0.37
N TYR A 100 -6.63 -22.02 0.55
CA TYR A 100 -5.56 -21.39 -0.22
C TYR A 100 -5.86 -21.50 -1.73
N GLY A 101 -5.74 -20.39 -2.45
CA GLY A 101 -6.09 -20.29 -3.88
C GLY A 101 -7.55 -19.89 -4.15
N THR A 102 -8.43 -19.85 -3.14
CA THR A 102 -9.81 -19.36 -3.27
C THR A 102 -10.06 -18.05 -2.52
N LEU A 103 -8.97 -17.37 -2.11
CA LEU A 103 -9.02 -16.12 -1.34
C LEU A 103 -9.39 -14.90 -2.19
N GLY A 104 -9.46 -15.02 -3.50
CA GLY A 104 -9.77 -13.91 -4.40
C GLY A 104 -8.59 -12.99 -4.70
N LEU A 105 -7.35 -13.47 -4.59
CA LEU A 105 -6.16 -12.69 -4.93
C LEU A 105 -6.19 -12.25 -6.39
N PHE A 106 -5.79 -11.01 -6.66
CA PHE A 106 -5.61 -10.51 -8.02
C PHE A 106 -4.58 -11.34 -8.79
N ARG A 107 -4.87 -11.58 -10.06
CA ARG A 107 -3.94 -12.25 -10.97
C ARG A 107 -3.21 -11.22 -11.83
N ALA A 108 -2.04 -11.56 -12.35
CA ALA A 108 -1.23 -10.67 -13.17
C ALA A 108 -2.00 -10.04 -14.36
N THR A 109 -2.97 -10.77 -14.92
CA THR A 109 -3.85 -10.30 -16.02
C THR A 109 -4.89 -9.27 -15.61
N ASP A 110 -5.13 -9.12 -14.32
CA ASP A 110 -6.15 -8.22 -13.76
C ASP A 110 -5.56 -6.94 -13.15
N ILE A 111 -4.22 -6.83 -13.14
CA ILE A 111 -3.51 -5.67 -12.58
C ILE A 111 -3.71 -4.47 -13.52
N PRO A 112 -4.21 -3.33 -12.99
CA PRO A 112 -4.32 -2.09 -13.77
C PRO A 112 -2.94 -1.45 -13.97
N GLN A 113 -2.89 -0.40 -14.76
CA GLN A 113 -1.70 0.44 -14.81
C GLN A 113 -1.56 1.22 -13.49
N ILE A 114 -0.42 1.08 -12.83
CA ILE A 114 -0.13 1.77 -11.56
C ILE A 114 0.95 2.82 -11.82
N HIS A 115 0.64 4.07 -11.48
CA HIS A 115 1.54 5.21 -11.60
C HIS A 115 2.04 5.58 -10.20
N ALA A 116 3.25 5.14 -9.88
CA ALA A 116 3.92 5.53 -8.64
C ALA A 116 4.46 6.95 -8.75
N ILE A 117 4.05 7.84 -7.83
CA ILE A 117 4.47 9.24 -7.76
C ILE A 117 5.21 9.45 -6.45
N TYR A 118 6.47 9.86 -6.55
CA TYR A 118 7.28 10.15 -5.37
C TYR A 118 7.17 11.63 -5.02
N VAL A 119 6.72 11.89 -3.79
CA VAL A 119 6.68 13.25 -3.23
C VAL A 119 7.89 13.37 -2.32
N GLU A 120 8.97 13.90 -2.86
CA GLU A 120 10.18 14.20 -2.10
C GLU A 120 10.06 15.62 -1.56
N LYS A 121 9.98 15.74 -0.25
CA LYS A 121 10.07 17.03 0.44
C LYS A 121 11.48 17.21 0.99
N ASP A 122 11.94 18.43 0.96
CA ASP A 122 13.25 18.83 1.49
C ASP A 122 13.28 18.88 3.04
N GLU A 123 12.36 18.17 3.66
CA GLU A 123 12.35 17.95 5.10
C GLU A 123 13.46 16.98 5.45
N GLN A 124 14.61 17.50 5.79
CA GLN A 124 15.73 16.70 6.25
C GLN A 124 15.41 16.09 7.62
N LEU A 125 14.85 14.88 7.58
CA LEU A 125 14.81 14.06 8.78
C LEU A 125 16.26 13.75 9.18
N PRO A 126 16.61 13.89 10.46
CA PRO A 126 17.98 13.64 10.92
C PRO A 126 18.38 12.16 10.86
N VAL A 127 17.47 11.30 10.45
CA VAL A 127 17.62 9.83 10.45
C VAL A 127 17.43 9.27 9.04
N ALA A 128 18.02 8.11 8.78
CA ALA A 128 17.88 7.37 7.53
C ALA A 128 18.15 8.21 6.26
N TYR A 129 19.07 9.17 6.35
CA TYR A 129 19.41 10.10 5.26
C TYR A 129 18.20 10.86 4.69
N GLY A 130 17.17 11.10 5.50
CA GLY A 130 15.94 11.75 5.09
C GLY A 130 14.88 10.81 4.47
N GLY A 131 15.16 9.52 4.40
CA GLY A 131 14.18 8.51 3.97
C GLY A 131 13.13 8.23 5.04
N LYS A 132 11.91 7.91 4.61
CA LYS A 132 10.80 7.47 5.48
C LYS A 132 10.48 6.01 5.23
N GLY A 133 9.82 5.36 6.20
CA GLY A 133 9.30 4.01 6.01
C GLY A 133 8.19 3.99 4.98
N ILE A 134 8.22 2.99 4.08
CA ILE A 134 7.24 2.81 3.00
C ILE A 134 6.60 1.41 3.01
N GLY A 135 6.73 0.66 4.13
CA GLY A 135 6.29 -0.73 4.20
C GLY A 135 4.81 -0.92 3.96
N GLU A 136 3.96 -0.27 4.72
CA GLU A 136 2.51 -0.49 4.70
C GLU A 136 1.70 0.69 4.18
N ILE A 137 2.27 1.89 4.16
CA ILE A 137 1.57 3.10 3.74
C ILE A 137 1.01 2.99 2.32
N ALA A 138 1.66 2.21 1.46
CA ALA A 138 1.23 2.01 0.08
C ALA A 138 -0.11 1.25 -0.06
N THR A 139 -0.55 0.53 0.97
CA THR A 139 -1.83 -0.20 0.97
C THR A 139 -2.97 0.65 1.50
N ILE A 140 -2.71 1.55 2.45
CA ILE A 140 -3.73 2.24 3.25
C ILE A 140 -4.72 3.07 2.41
N PRO A 141 -4.30 3.93 1.46
CA PRO A 141 -5.24 4.79 0.73
C PRO A 141 -6.02 4.05 -0.36
N THR A 142 -5.64 2.84 -0.75
CA THR A 142 -6.18 2.16 -1.93
C THR A 142 -7.66 1.82 -1.76
N ALA A 143 -8.04 1.14 -0.68
CA ALA A 143 -9.43 0.74 -0.48
C ALA A 143 -10.40 1.93 -0.43
N PRO A 144 -10.15 3.01 0.33
CA PRO A 144 -11.01 4.19 0.27
C PRO A 144 -10.99 4.90 -1.09
N ALA A 145 -9.88 4.91 -1.84
CA ALA A 145 -9.84 5.47 -3.18
C ALA A 145 -10.71 4.67 -4.16
N VAL A 146 -10.66 3.34 -4.10
CA VAL A 146 -11.54 2.44 -4.87
C VAL A 146 -13.00 2.69 -4.53
N GLN A 147 -13.34 2.79 -3.25
CA GLN A 147 -14.70 3.12 -2.79
C GLN A 147 -15.19 4.45 -3.36
N ASN A 148 -14.35 5.48 -3.32
CA ASN A 148 -14.68 6.80 -3.84
C ASN A 148 -14.88 6.78 -5.36
N ALA A 149 -14.04 6.04 -6.09
CA ALA A 149 -14.17 5.87 -7.54
C ALA A 149 -15.53 5.23 -7.91
N TYR A 150 -15.91 4.14 -7.25
CA TYR A 150 -17.22 3.51 -7.47
C TYR A 150 -18.38 4.41 -7.05
N HIS A 151 -18.23 5.15 -5.95
CA HIS A 151 -19.27 6.10 -5.54
C HIS A 151 -19.46 7.23 -6.56
N ALA A 152 -18.37 7.74 -7.12
CA ALA A 152 -18.46 8.73 -8.18
C ALA A 152 -19.06 8.16 -9.48
N TRP A 153 -18.82 6.88 -9.78
CA TRP A 153 -19.30 6.22 -10.98
C TRP A 153 -20.79 5.88 -10.96
N ASP A 154 -21.32 5.39 -9.83
CA ASP A 154 -22.70 4.91 -9.73
C ASP A 154 -23.55 5.53 -8.61
N GLY A 155 -22.99 6.43 -7.82
CA GLY A 155 -23.66 7.11 -6.72
C GLY A 155 -23.92 6.24 -5.47
N LYS A 156 -23.49 4.97 -5.46
CA LYS A 156 -23.76 4.05 -4.37
C LYS A 156 -22.66 4.10 -3.31
N LEU A 157 -23.03 4.34 -2.06
CA LEU A 157 -22.13 4.21 -0.92
C LEU A 157 -22.10 2.75 -0.43
N ARG A 158 -20.98 2.08 -0.59
CA ARG A 158 -20.73 0.73 -0.09
C ARG A 158 -20.08 0.79 1.29
N ARG A 159 -20.50 -0.06 2.23
CA ARG A 159 -20.10 0.04 3.64
C ARG A 159 -19.41 -1.21 4.17
N SER A 160 -19.13 -2.16 3.30
CA SER A 160 -18.45 -3.42 3.64
C SER A 160 -17.37 -3.73 2.60
N LEU A 161 -16.39 -4.49 2.99
CA LEU A 161 -15.34 -5.03 2.12
C LEU A 161 -15.45 -6.56 2.10
N PRO A 162 -15.17 -7.16 0.95
CA PRO A 162 -15.00 -6.55 -0.35
C PRO A 162 -16.26 -5.80 -0.83
N LEU A 163 -16.07 -4.79 -1.69
CA LEU A 163 -17.18 -3.96 -2.18
C LEU A 163 -18.14 -4.79 -3.05
N SER A 164 -19.43 -4.73 -2.73
CA SER A 164 -20.49 -5.38 -3.51
C SER A 164 -20.85 -4.61 -4.78
N ASP A 165 -21.52 -5.26 -5.72
CA ASP A 165 -22.01 -4.66 -6.98
C ASP A 165 -20.91 -3.99 -7.82
N THR A 166 -19.70 -4.55 -7.80
CA THR A 166 -18.58 -4.09 -8.61
C THR A 166 -18.41 -4.96 -9.86
N TYR A 167 -17.57 -4.54 -10.79
CA TYR A 167 -17.12 -5.37 -11.91
C TYR A 167 -16.59 -6.73 -11.42
N TYR A 168 -15.84 -6.72 -10.35
CA TYR A 168 -15.16 -7.90 -9.78
C TYR A 168 -16.10 -8.83 -9.04
N SER A 169 -17.07 -8.34 -8.30
CA SER A 169 -18.07 -9.17 -7.60
C SER A 169 -18.99 -9.90 -8.55
N ARG A 170 -19.31 -9.32 -9.72
CA ARG A 170 -20.12 -9.97 -10.77
C ARG A 170 -19.36 -11.12 -11.45
N ARG A 171 -18.04 -11.06 -11.49
CA ARG A 171 -17.19 -12.10 -12.10
C ARG A 171 -17.01 -13.30 -11.18
N ALA A 172 -16.88 -13.06 -9.86
CA ALA A 172 -16.74 -14.12 -8.86
C ALA A 172 -17.95 -15.08 -8.77
N HIS A 173 -19.11 -14.70 -9.33
CA HIS A 173 -20.31 -15.55 -9.41
C HIS A 173 -20.48 -16.28 -10.75
N ARG A 174 -19.50 -16.18 -11.67
CA ARG A 174 -19.56 -16.81 -13.01
C ARG A 174 -18.61 -17.99 -13.17
N ASP A 175 -17.70 -18.21 -12.25
CA ASP A 175 -16.76 -19.34 -12.16
C ASP A 175 -17.19 -20.29 -11.01
#